data_52f3b67b636cb29b244c610e840c114d
#
_entry.id   52f3b67b636cb29b244c610e840c114d
#
_cell.length_a   1.000
_cell.length_b   1.000
_cell.length_c   1.000
_cell.angle_alpha   90.00
_cell.angle_beta   90.00
_cell.angle_gamma   90.00
#
_symmetry.space_group_name_H-M   'P 1'
#
loop_
_entity.id
_entity.type
_entity.pdbx_description
1 polymer ?
#
loop_
_entity_poly.entity_id
_entity_poly.type
_entity_poly.pdbx_seq_one_letter_code
_entity_poly.pdbx_strand_id
1 'polypeptide(L)'
;DYVPDPMEHKEVFGITFEQGRNELKIDDDFFAKIVTENKELTEQAKIDLAISMITLKYTQSNSVCFVKDGQAIGIGAGQQSRIHCTRLAGQKADNWWLRQSPQVMNLPFVDGIRRADRDNAIDLYIGEDYMDVLADGAWENIFKEKPEVFTREAKREWLDKLTDVSLGSDAFFPFGDNIERAHKSGVKYIAQPGGSVRD
;
A
#
# COMPACT_ATOMS: atom_id res chain seq x y z
N ASP A 1 29.45 -16.12 10.61
CA ASP A 1 28.33 -15.45 9.91
C ASP A 1 28.69 -15.37 8.42
N TYR A 2 27.73 -15.70 7.57
CA TYR A 2 27.92 -15.62 6.13
C TYR A 2 27.90 -14.15 5.67
N VAL A 3 28.97 -13.74 4.99
CA VAL A 3 29.04 -12.43 4.32
C VAL A 3 28.92 -12.67 2.83
N PRO A 4 27.84 -12.22 2.18
CA PRO A 4 27.64 -12.43 0.76
C PRO A 4 28.65 -11.60 -0.06
N ASP A 5 28.96 -12.09 -1.27
CA ASP A 5 29.77 -11.34 -2.23
C ASP A 5 29.08 -10.01 -2.59
N PRO A 6 29.79 -8.88 -2.67
CA PRO A 6 29.21 -7.59 -3.08
C PRO A 6 28.66 -7.58 -4.51
N MET A 7 29.12 -8.51 -5.36
CA MET A 7 28.61 -8.70 -6.72
C MET A 7 27.72 -9.94 -6.79
N GLU A 8 26.54 -9.76 -7.36
CA GLU A 8 25.63 -10.87 -7.67
C GLU A 8 25.81 -11.32 -9.10
N HIS A 9 25.93 -12.64 -9.31
CA HIS A 9 25.97 -13.26 -10.62
C HIS A 9 24.76 -14.17 -10.80
N LYS A 10 24.09 -14.05 -11.94
CA LYS A 10 22.96 -14.89 -12.32
C LYS A 10 23.10 -15.33 -13.76
N GLU A 11 23.16 -16.62 -14.01
CA GLU A 11 23.17 -17.18 -15.36
C GLU A 11 21.74 -17.52 -15.82
N VAL A 12 21.36 -17.02 -16.99
CA VAL A 12 20.08 -17.30 -17.64
C VAL A 12 20.33 -17.55 -19.12
N PHE A 13 20.00 -18.74 -19.61
CA PHE A 13 20.20 -19.16 -21.00
C PHE A 13 21.65 -18.99 -21.51
N GLY A 14 22.64 -19.25 -20.65
CA GLY A 14 24.05 -19.12 -21.01
C GLY A 14 24.58 -17.68 -21.01
N ILE A 15 23.80 -16.72 -20.56
CA ILE A 15 24.21 -15.31 -20.37
C ILE A 15 24.33 -15.06 -18.88
N THR A 16 25.50 -14.58 -18.46
CA THR A 16 25.75 -14.18 -17.06
C THR A 16 25.39 -12.72 -16.89
N PHE A 17 24.46 -12.46 -15.99
CA PHE A 17 24.13 -11.12 -15.49
C PHE A 17 24.97 -10.87 -14.25
N GLU A 18 25.54 -9.69 -14.17
CA GLU A 18 26.34 -9.22 -13.05
C GLU A 18 25.80 -7.87 -12.57
N GLN A 19 25.56 -7.74 -11.26
CA GLN A 19 25.09 -6.49 -10.66
C GLN A 19 25.63 -6.34 -9.23
N GLY A 20 25.79 -5.09 -8.81
CA GLY A 20 26.08 -4.77 -7.41
C GLY A 20 24.91 -5.12 -6.52
N ARG A 21 25.19 -5.67 -5.34
CA ARG A 21 24.19 -5.94 -4.31
C ARG A 21 23.60 -4.62 -3.80
N ASN A 22 22.30 -4.62 -3.48
CA ASN A 22 21.66 -3.47 -2.85
C ASN A 22 22.10 -3.35 -1.38
N GLU A 23 23.10 -2.52 -1.13
CA GLU A 23 23.65 -2.23 0.21
C GLU A 23 23.13 -0.91 0.79
N LEU A 24 22.05 -0.35 0.24
CA LEU A 24 21.46 0.89 0.73
C LEU A 24 21.17 0.80 2.24
N LYS A 25 21.76 1.70 3.00
CA LYS A 25 21.48 1.87 4.42
C LYS A 25 20.30 2.83 4.58
N ILE A 26 19.38 2.46 5.46
CA ILE A 26 18.21 3.28 5.80
C ILE A 26 18.41 3.72 7.24
N ASP A 27 19.17 4.80 7.39
CA ASP A 27 19.55 5.42 8.65
C ASP A 27 19.13 6.91 8.65
N ASP A 28 19.54 7.67 9.65
CA ASP A 28 19.18 9.09 9.77
C ASP A 28 19.69 9.94 8.60
N ASP A 29 20.85 9.59 8.03
CA ASP A 29 21.41 10.31 6.89
C ASP A 29 20.54 10.14 5.63
N PHE A 30 19.83 9.01 5.49
CA PHE A 30 18.90 8.76 4.40
C PHE A 30 17.77 9.80 4.35
N PHE A 31 17.35 10.31 5.52
CA PHE A 31 16.26 11.29 5.65
C PHE A 31 16.76 12.74 5.76
N ALA A 32 18.06 13.00 5.69
CA ALA A 32 18.62 14.32 5.89
C ALA A 32 18.24 15.33 4.79
N LYS A 33 17.96 14.85 3.57
CA LYS A 33 17.63 15.72 2.43
C LYS A 33 16.12 15.80 2.21
N ILE A 34 15.51 16.86 2.74
CA ILE A 34 14.08 17.17 2.48
C ILE A 34 14.01 18.22 1.37
N VAL A 35 13.40 17.87 0.22
CA VAL A 35 13.33 18.73 -0.98
C VAL A 35 12.09 19.61 -1.06
N THR A 36 11.01 19.27 -0.35
CA THR A 36 9.76 20.03 -0.31
C THR A 36 9.92 21.37 0.42
N GLU A 37 9.00 22.33 0.21
CA GLU A 37 8.95 23.60 0.97
C GLU A 37 8.77 23.36 2.47
N ASN A 38 7.80 22.49 2.83
CA ASN A 38 7.64 22.04 4.20
C ASN A 38 8.80 21.07 4.55
N LYS A 39 9.56 21.43 5.58
CA LYS A 39 10.70 20.64 6.08
C LYS A 39 10.36 19.81 7.32
N GLU A 40 9.11 19.86 7.78
CA GLU A 40 8.70 19.11 8.97
C GLU A 40 8.58 17.62 8.65
N LEU A 41 9.32 16.82 9.39
CA LEU A 41 9.27 15.36 9.34
C LEU A 41 9.19 14.86 10.80
N THR A 42 8.03 14.33 11.17
CA THR A 42 7.81 13.80 12.52
C THR A 42 8.59 12.50 12.73
N GLU A 43 8.89 12.16 13.98
CA GLU A 43 9.58 10.90 14.30
C GLU A 43 8.77 9.67 13.85
N GLN A 44 7.43 9.72 13.98
CA GLN A 44 6.58 8.66 13.46
C GLN A 44 6.68 8.52 11.94
N ALA A 45 6.71 9.65 11.23
CA ALA A 45 6.86 9.64 9.77
C ALA A 45 8.23 9.08 9.34
N LYS A 46 9.31 9.35 10.08
CA LYS A 46 10.63 8.75 9.83
C LYS A 46 10.58 7.23 10.00
N ILE A 47 9.95 6.75 11.08
CA ILE A 47 9.77 5.30 11.31
C ILE A 47 8.99 4.67 10.16
N ASP A 48 7.88 5.27 9.77
CA ASP A 48 7.01 4.77 8.71
C ASP A 48 7.72 4.79 7.35
N LEU A 49 8.46 5.84 7.04
CA LEU A 49 9.28 5.91 5.83
C LEU A 49 10.40 4.87 5.85
N ALA A 50 11.07 4.65 6.98
CA ALA A 50 12.08 3.61 7.12
C ALA A 50 11.49 2.22 6.86
N ILE A 51 10.33 1.90 7.45
CA ILE A 51 9.61 0.64 7.20
C ILE A 51 9.27 0.50 5.72
N SER A 52 8.79 1.56 5.06
CA SER A 52 8.48 1.53 3.64
C SER A 52 9.71 1.20 2.80
N MET A 53 10.83 1.84 3.05
CA MET A 53 12.07 1.65 2.29
C MET A 53 12.71 0.28 2.57
N ILE A 54 12.68 -0.22 3.81
CA ILE A 54 13.12 -1.58 4.14
C ILE A 54 12.25 -2.61 3.39
N THR A 55 10.93 -2.42 3.39
CA THR A 55 10.02 -3.29 2.65
C THR A 55 10.37 -3.32 1.17
N LEU A 56 10.61 -2.15 0.56
CA LEU A 56 10.91 -2.04 -0.86
C LEU A 56 12.28 -2.58 -1.24
N LYS A 57 13.26 -2.52 -0.33
CA LYS A 57 14.58 -3.12 -0.53
C LYS A 57 14.52 -4.61 -0.87
N TYR A 58 13.50 -5.31 -0.36
CA TYR A 58 13.28 -6.74 -0.56
C TYR A 58 12.08 -7.05 -1.45
N THR A 59 11.59 -6.07 -2.20
CA THR A 59 10.41 -6.19 -3.05
C THR A 59 10.78 -6.01 -4.52
N GLN A 60 10.15 -6.80 -5.39
CA GLN A 60 10.38 -6.73 -6.85
C GLN A 60 9.93 -5.37 -7.41
N SER A 61 10.83 -4.69 -8.11
CA SER A 61 10.57 -3.42 -8.82
C SER A 61 9.61 -3.64 -10.02
N ASN A 62 8.81 -2.66 -10.43
CA ASN A 62 8.57 -1.39 -9.75
C ASN A 62 7.77 -1.64 -8.48
N SER A 63 8.07 -0.95 -7.43
CA SER A 63 7.39 -1.16 -6.15
C SER A 63 7.17 0.14 -5.36
N VAL A 64 6.06 0.17 -4.64
CA VAL A 64 5.62 1.29 -3.79
C VAL A 64 5.00 0.71 -2.53
N CYS A 65 5.25 1.32 -1.37
CA CYS A 65 4.74 0.87 -0.08
C CYS A 65 4.13 2.04 0.71
N PHE A 66 2.87 1.87 1.12
CA PHE A 66 2.16 2.76 2.03
C PHE A 66 2.30 2.23 3.45
N VAL A 67 2.65 3.10 4.38
CA VAL A 67 2.86 2.76 5.80
C VAL A 67 2.12 3.74 6.69
N LYS A 68 1.51 3.24 7.75
CA LYS A 68 0.90 4.04 8.80
C LYS A 68 1.13 3.41 10.17
N ASP A 69 1.56 4.23 11.12
CA ASP A 69 1.74 3.87 12.53
C ASP A 69 2.55 2.56 12.73
N GLY A 70 3.64 2.42 11.97
CA GLY A 70 4.54 1.26 12.04
C GLY A 70 4.09 0.02 11.26
N GLN A 71 3.03 0.13 10.46
CA GLN A 71 2.49 -0.98 9.68
C GLN A 71 2.46 -0.67 8.18
N ALA A 72 3.00 -1.56 7.35
CA ALA A 72 2.78 -1.53 5.90
C ALA A 72 1.32 -1.90 5.60
N ILE A 73 0.55 -0.94 5.08
CA ILE A 73 -0.89 -1.06 4.84
C ILE A 73 -1.25 -1.30 3.38
N GLY A 74 -0.31 -1.07 2.46
CA GLY A 74 -0.50 -1.36 1.04
C GLY A 74 0.81 -1.44 0.30
N ILE A 75 1.05 -2.54 -0.40
CA ILE A 75 2.25 -2.78 -1.21
C ILE A 75 1.83 -3.10 -2.64
N GLY A 76 2.34 -2.34 -3.60
CA GLY A 76 2.30 -2.63 -5.02
C GLY A 76 3.70 -3.02 -5.48
N ALA A 77 3.83 -4.17 -6.15
CA ALA A 77 5.12 -4.75 -6.50
C ALA A 77 5.10 -5.38 -7.88
N GLY A 78 6.26 -5.41 -8.55
CA GLY A 78 6.44 -6.10 -9.82
C GLY A 78 5.60 -5.57 -10.98
N GLN A 79 5.12 -4.33 -10.88
CA GLN A 79 4.30 -3.74 -11.94
C GLN A 79 5.16 -3.10 -13.03
N GLN A 80 4.65 -3.08 -14.25
CA GLN A 80 5.35 -2.55 -15.42
C GLN A 80 5.38 -1.02 -15.48
N SER A 81 4.51 -0.34 -14.70
CA SER A 81 4.53 1.12 -14.61
C SER A 81 4.41 1.59 -13.16
N ARG A 82 5.07 2.71 -12.85
CA ARG A 82 5.07 3.31 -11.51
C ARG A 82 3.66 3.67 -11.05
N ILE A 83 2.86 4.25 -11.91
CA ILE A 83 1.49 4.64 -11.56
C ILE A 83 0.61 3.42 -11.23
N HIS A 84 0.81 2.27 -11.88
CA HIS A 84 0.08 1.05 -11.54
C HIS A 84 0.48 0.52 -10.17
N CYS A 85 1.76 0.61 -9.80
CA CYS A 85 2.21 0.30 -8.43
C CYS A 85 1.51 1.18 -7.40
N THR A 86 1.48 2.48 -7.64
CA THR A 86 0.85 3.45 -6.73
C THR A 86 -0.65 3.21 -6.60
N ARG A 87 -1.34 2.90 -7.70
CA ARG A 87 -2.77 2.56 -7.69
C ARG A 87 -3.04 1.28 -6.91
N LEU A 88 -2.27 0.22 -7.16
CA LEU A 88 -2.42 -1.06 -6.49
C LEU A 88 -2.14 -0.96 -4.99
N ALA A 89 -1.02 -0.32 -4.62
CA ALA A 89 -0.67 -0.09 -3.22
C ALA A 89 -1.71 0.78 -2.50
N GLY A 90 -2.16 1.86 -3.15
CA GLY A 90 -3.18 2.75 -2.62
C GLY A 90 -4.54 2.06 -2.46
N GLN A 91 -4.95 1.20 -3.40
CA GLN A 91 -6.18 0.41 -3.26
C GLN A 91 -6.11 -0.54 -2.06
N LYS A 92 -4.98 -1.19 -1.84
CA LYS A 92 -4.79 -2.05 -0.65
C LYS A 92 -4.83 -1.25 0.64
N ALA A 93 -4.21 -0.06 0.67
CA ALA A 93 -4.26 0.85 1.82
C ALA A 93 -5.69 1.35 2.08
N ASP A 94 -6.43 1.70 1.03
CA ASP A 94 -7.84 2.09 1.11
C ASP A 94 -8.68 0.94 1.68
N ASN A 95 -8.52 -0.28 1.18
CA ASN A 95 -9.22 -1.47 1.68
C ASN A 95 -8.87 -1.75 3.15
N TRP A 96 -7.60 -1.64 3.53
CA TRP A 96 -7.19 -1.78 4.94
C TRP A 96 -7.93 -0.81 5.86
N TRP A 97 -8.13 0.44 5.43
CA TRP A 97 -8.85 1.45 6.20
C TRP A 97 -10.37 1.26 6.17
N LEU A 98 -10.94 0.92 5.01
CA LEU A 98 -12.37 0.65 4.85
C LEU A 98 -12.84 -0.52 5.72
N ARG A 99 -12.00 -1.57 5.88
CA ARG A 99 -12.29 -2.71 6.76
C ARG A 99 -12.51 -2.32 8.22
N GLN A 100 -12.01 -1.16 8.64
CA GLN A 100 -12.12 -0.62 10.00
C GLN A 100 -13.30 0.35 10.16
N SER A 101 -14.07 0.60 9.11
CA SER A 101 -15.24 1.47 9.19
C SER A 101 -16.33 0.83 10.06
N PRO A 102 -17.13 1.65 10.79
CA PRO A 102 -18.26 1.13 11.56
C PRO A 102 -19.22 0.30 10.72
N GLN A 103 -19.43 0.66 9.46
CA GLN A 103 -20.32 -0.07 8.55
C GLN A 103 -19.83 -1.49 8.28
N VAL A 104 -18.52 -1.71 8.16
CA VAL A 104 -17.92 -3.03 7.99
C VAL A 104 -17.82 -3.79 9.31
N MET A 105 -17.42 -3.11 10.38
CA MET A 105 -17.27 -3.74 11.70
C MET A 105 -18.58 -4.27 12.27
N ASN A 106 -19.71 -3.65 11.90
CA ASN A 106 -21.05 -4.02 12.37
C ASN A 106 -21.83 -4.89 11.36
N LEU A 107 -21.18 -5.47 10.35
CA LEU A 107 -21.85 -6.38 9.42
C LEU A 107 -22.52 -7.55 10.17
N PRO A 108 -23.82 -7.83 9.93
CA PRO A 108 -24.60 -8.80 10.68
C PRO A 108 -24.36 -10.23 10.20
N PHE A 109 -23.16 -10.74 10.33
CA PHE A 109 -22.85 -12.11 9.91
C PHE A 109 -23.66 -13.18 10.61
N VAL A 110 -23.98 -14.26 9.89
CA VAL A 110 -24.60 -15.44 10.49
C VAL A 110 -23.72 -16.07 11.54
N ASP A 111 -24.34 -16.72 12.56
CA ASP A 111 -23.62 -17.39 13.61
C ASP A 111 -22.80 -18.57 13.06
N GLY A 112 -21.56 -18.69 13.50
CA GLY A 112 -20.67 -19.78 13.08
C GLY A 112 -20.07 -19.62 11.68
N ILE A 113 -20.18 -18.45 11.03
CA ILE A 113 -19.48 -18.19 9.77
C ILE A 113 -17.99 -18.42 9.93
N ARG A 114 -17.37 -19.16 9.02
CA ARG A 114 -15.92 -19.41 9.07
C ARG A 114 -15.15 -18.14 8.78
N ARG A 115 -13.99 -17.98 9.42
CA ARG A 115 -13.14 -16.79 9.26
C ARG A 115 -12.84 -16.47 7.80
N ALA A 116 -12.47 -17.48 7.00
CA ALA A 116 -12.15 -17.27 5.58
C ALA A 116 -13.34 -16.74 4.78
N ASP A 117 -14.55 -17.29 5.02
CA ASP A 117 -15.77 -16.86 4.32
C ASP A 117 -16.15 -15.43 4.73
N ARG A 118 -16.00 -15.10 6.02
CA ARG A 118 -16.20 -13.74 6.52
C ARG A 118 -15.24 -12.75 5.90
N ASP A 119 -13.95 -13.09 5.85
CA ASP A 119 -12.92 -12.20 5.28
C ASP A 119 -13.15 -11.96 3.78
N ASN A 120 -13.50 -13.01 3.03
CA ASN A 120 -13.86 -12.90 1.62
C ASN A 120 -15.14 -12.05 1.41
N ALA A 121 -16.16 -12.25 2.24
CA ALA A 121 -17.38 -11.45 2.17
C ALA A 121 -17.12 -9.96 2.43
N ILE A 122 -16.22 -9.63 3.36
CA ILE A 122 -15.81 -8.24 3.61
C ILE A 122 -15.10 -7.65 2.38
N ASP A 123 -14.18 -8.39 1.76
CA ASP A 123 -13.46 -7.91 0.59
C ASP A 123 -14.39 -7.63 -0.59
N LEU A 124 -15.36 -8.52 -0.84
CA LEU A 124 -16.39 -8.31 -1.85
C LEU A 124 -17.29 -7.12 -1.49
N TYR A 125 -17.76 -7.04 -0.23
CA TYR A 125 -18.66 -5.98 0.23
C TYR A 125 -18.05 -4.56 0.08
N ILE A 126 -16.77 -4.40 0.36
CA ILE A 126 -16.07 -3.13 0.17
C ILE A 126 -15.60 -2.89 -1.27
N GLY A 127 -15.58 -3.94 -2.10
CA GLY A 127 -15.15 -3.89 -3.49
C GLY A 127 -16.20 -3.34 -4.46
N GLU A 128 -15.93 -3.46 -5.74
CA GLU A 128 -16.88 -3.14 -6.80
C GLU A 128 -17.84 -4.31 -7.06
N ASP A 129 -17.45 -5.54 -6.69
CA ASP A 129 -18.21 -6.78 -6.87
C ASP A 129 -19.14 -7.08 -5.67
N TYR A 130 -19.57 -6.03 -4.95
CA TYR A 130 -20.39 -6.17 -3.74
C TYR A 130 -21.73 -6.92 -3.98
N MET A 131 -22.24 -6.94 -5.22
CA MET A 131 -23.43 -7.69 -5.56
C MET A 131 -23.24 -9.21 -5.42
N ASP A 132 -22.01 -9.71 -5.49
CA ASP A 132 -21.74 -11.13 -5.27
C ASP A 132 -22.11 -11.61 -3.86
N VAL A 133 -22.16 -10.69 -2.90
CA VAL A 133 -22.57 -10.97 -1.51
C VAL A 133 -23.88 -10.29 -1.10
N LEU A 134 -24.43 -9.37 -1.90
CA LEU A 134 -25.68 -8.65 -1.59
C LEU A 134 -26.85 -9.04 -2.51
N ALA A 135 -26.64 -9.82 -3.57
CA ALA A 135 -27.73 -10.29 -4.41
C ALA A 135 -28.68 -11.23 -3.63
N ASP A 136 -29.94 -11.22 -4.01
CA ASP A 136 -30.94 -12.15 -3.45
C ASP A 136 -30.53 -13.61 -3.75
N GLY A 137 -30.56 -14.47 -2.73
CA GLY A 137 -30.05 -15.84 -2.78
C GLY A 137 -28.57 -15.98 -2.39
N ALA A 138 -27.81 -14.88 -2.33
CA ALA A 138 -26.42 -14.89 -1.89
C ALA A 138 -26.28 -14.40 -0.44
N TRP A 139 -26.87 -13.23 -0.12
CA TRP A 139 -26.71 -12.60 1.18
C TRP A 139 -27.22 -13.44 2.35
N GLU A 140 -28.30 -14.22 2.15
CA GLU A 140 -28.94 -15.05 3.18
C GLU A 140 -28.01 -16.13 3.76
N ASN A 141 -27.00 -16.52 3.00
CA ASN A 141 -25.99 -17.50 3.45
C ASN A 141 -24.84 -16.85 4.27
N ILE A 142 -24.76 -15.54 4.25
CA ILE A 142 -23.63 -14.79 4.81
C ILE A 142 -24.05 -13.91 5.97
N PHE A 143 -25.23 -13.27 5.84
CA PHE A 143 -25.74 -12.27 6.79
C PHE A 143 -27.07 -12.69 7.39
N LYS A 144 -27.35 -12.26 8.62
CA LYS A 144 -28.65 -12.43 9.31
C LYS A 144 -29.74 -11.53 8.72
N GLU A 145 -29.34 -10.40 8.20
CA GLU A 145 -30.17 -9.43 7.49
C GLU A 145 -29.34 -8.80 6.38
N LYS A 146 -29.99 -8.37 5.30
CA LYS A 146 -29.33 -7.79 4.15
C LYS A 146 -28.69 -6.46 4.51
N PRO A 147 -27.34 -6.35 4.44
CA PRO A 147 -26.66 -5.09 4.68
C PRO A 147 -27.00 -4.06 3.60
N GLU A 148 -26.97 -2.78 3.97
CA GLU A 148 -26.98 -1.70 3.01
C GLU A 148 -25.70 -1.67 2.18
N VAL A 149 -25.79 -1.19 0.95
CA VAL A 149 -24.62 -1.00 0.08
C VAL A 149 -23.68 0.03 0.69
N PHE A 150 -22.39 -0.30 0.75
CA PHE A 150 -21.37 0.68 1.12
C PHE A 150 -21.08 1.57 -0.09
N THR A 151 -21.80 2.71 -0.15
CA THR A 151 -21.77 3.61 -1.31
C THR A 151 -20.39 4.25 -1.49
N ARG A 152 -20.12 4.74 -2.70
CA ARG A 152 -18.87 5.46 -3.00
C ARG A 152 -18.70 6.70 -2.14
N GLU A 153 -19.78 7.41 -1.88
CA GLU A 153 -19.83 8.60 -1.03
C GLU A 153 -19.44 8.24 0.41
N ALA A 154 -20.06 7.21 0.97
CA ALA A 154 -19.75 6.76 2.34
C ALA A 154 -18.32 6.21 2.46
N LYS A 155 -17.84 5.47 1.45
CA LYS A 155 -16.42 5.05 1.38
C LYS A 155 -15.49 6.26 1.36
N ARG A 156 -15.79 7.29 0.53
CA ARG A 156 -14.96 8.48 0.43
C ARG A 156 -14.94 9.26 1.75
N GLU A 157 -16.08 9.43 2.40
CA GLU A 157 -16.18 10.09 3.70
C GLU A 157 -15.33 9.39 4.78
N TRP A 158 -15.26 8.07 4.75
CA TRP A 158 -14.41 7.32 5.67
C TRP A 158 -12.93 7.41 5.30
N LEU A 159 -12.60 7.32 4.01
CA LEU A 159 -11.23 7.44 3.51
C LEU A 159 -10.62 8.82 3.77
N ASP A 160 -11.43 9.89 3.77
CA ASP A 160 -10.97 11.25 4.08
C ASP A 160 -10.48 11.42 5.53
N LYS A 161 -10.79 10.47 6.41
CA LYS A 161 -10.29 10.42 7.79
C LYS A 161 -8.90 9.77 7.90
N LEU A 162 -8.44 9.11 6.84
CA LEU A 162 -7.09 8.53 6.78
C LEU A 162 -6.09 9.65 6.50
N THR A 163 -5.20 9.91 7.43
CA THR A 163 -4.19 10.98 7.36
C THR A 163 -2.82 10.50 7.81
N ASP A 164 -1.79 11.30 7.56
CA ASP A 164 -0.42 11.07 8.01
C ASP A 164 0.16 9.72 7.56
N VAL A 165 -0.25 9.26 6.38
CA VAL A 165 0.31 8.06 5.75
C VAL A 165 1.66 8.41 5.13
N SER A 166 2.63 7.53 5.29
CA SER A 166 3.94 7.60 4.65
C SER A 166 4.00 6.68 3.45
N LEU A 167 4.69 7.10 2.40
CA LEU A 167 4.86 6.35 1.16
C LEU A 167 6.33 6.27 0.79
N GLY A 168 6.82 5.07 0.52
CA GLY A 168 8.12 4.83 -0.10
C GLY A 168 7.99 4.37 -1.53
N SER A 169 8.96 4.73 -2.36
CA SER A 169 9.11 4.26 -3.74
C SER A 169 10.53 3.78 -3.99
N ASP A 170 10.70 2.65 -4.66
CA ASP A 170 12.03 2.09 -4.98
C ASP A 170 12.77 2.87 -6.08
N ALA A 171 12.07 3.76 -6.80
CA ALA A 171 12.65 4.71 -7.76
C ALA A 171 11.86 6.01 -7.78
N PHE A 172 12.35 7.03 -8.49
CA PHE A 172 11.67 8.32 -8.60
C PHE A 172 10.28 8.21 -9.22
N PHE A 173 9.40 9.14 -8.88
CA PHE A 173 8.11 9.30 -9.54
C PHE A 173 8.28 10.12 -10.81
N PRO A 174 7.95 9.56 -11.99
CA PRO A 174 8.15 10.27 -13.26
C PRO A 174 7.15 11.40 -13.49
N PHE A 175 5.98 11.35 -12.84
CA PHE A 175 4.88 12.30 -13.03
C PHE A 175 4.12 12.56 -11.74
N GLY A 176 3.47 13.73 -11.64
CA GLY A 176 2.69 14.16 -10.49
C GLY A 176 1.43 13.33 -10.22
N ASP A 177 0.93 12.58 -11.19
CA ASP A 177 -0.25 11.71 -11.04
C ASP A 177 -0.08 10.64 -9.94
N ASN A 178 1.17 10.20 -9.69
CA ASN A 178 1.49 9.31 -8.59
C ASN A 178 1.26 9.99 -7.22
N ILE A 179 1.66 11.25 -7.10
CA ILE A 179 1.48 12.03 -5.87
C ILE A 179 -0.01 12.32 -5.64
N GLU A 180 -0.73 12.71 -6.70
CA GLU A 180 -2.18 12.91 -6.63
C GLU A 180 -2.93 11.65 -6.21
N ARG A 181 -2.54 10.48 -6.77
CA ARG A 181 -3.12 9.19 -6.35
C ARG A 181 -2.81 8.87 -4.90
N ALA A 182 -1.58 9.08 -4.48
CA ALA A 182 -1.15 8.83 -3.11
C ALA A 182 -1.89 9.72 -2.10
N HIS A 183 -2.06 10.99 -2.43
CA HIS A 183 -2.80 11.95 -1.59
C HIS A 183 -4.23 11.48 -1.29
N LYS A 184 -4.93 10.87 -2.25
CA LYS A 184 -6.29 10.32 -2.05
C LYS A 184 -6.37 9.21 -1.00
N SER A 185 -5.24 8.59 -0.67
CA SER A 185 -5.11 7.58 0.40
C SER A 185 -4.39 8.13 1.64
N GLY A 186 -4.47 9.43 1.88
CA GLY A 186 -3.99 10.10 3.11
C GLY A 186 -2.47 10.28 3.19
N VAL A 187 -1.73 10.11 2.10
CA VAL A 187 -0.27 10.28 2.09
C VAL A 187 0.10 11.74 2.31
N LYS A 188 1.01 11.95 3.27
CA LYS A 188 1.57 13.24 3.63
C LYS A 188 3.10 13.27 3.52
N TYR A 189 3.75 12.12 3.68
CA TYR A 189 5.21 11.99 3.66
C TYR A 189 5.63 11.00 2.58
N ILE A 190 6.67 11.36 1.81
CA ILE A 190 7.14 10.53 0.69
C ILE A 190 8.66 10.42 0.74
N ALA A 191 9.16 9.17 0.62
CA ALA A 191 10.56 8.87 0.38
C ALA A 191 10.73 8.26 -1.01
N GLN A 192 11.63 8.85 -1.80
CA GLN A 192 12.03 8.31 -3.10
C GLN A 192 13.51 8.63 -3.37
N PRO A 193 14.24 7.82 -4.14
CA PRO A 193 15.52 8.26 -4.68
C PRO A 193 15.24 9.36 -5.71
N GLY A 194 16.00 10.45 -5.62
CA GLY A 194 15.94 11.55 -6.59
C GLY A 194 16.44 11.12 -7.98
N GLY A 195 16.43 12.05 -8.93
CA GLY A 195 16.99 11.85 -10.27
C GLY A 195 15.97 11.96 -11.41
N SER A 196 14.74 12.33 -11.12
CA SER A 196 13.79 12.75 -12.15
C SER A 196 14.14 14.14 -12.68
N VAL A 197 13.90 14.35 -13.96
CA VAL A 197 13.96 15.69 -14.58
C VAL A 197 12.89 16.64 -14.01
N ARG A 198 11.91 16.10 -13.32
CA ARG A 198 10.75 16.81 -12.75
C ARG A 198 10.68 16.79 -11.23
N ASP A 199 11.79 16.36 -10.57
CA ASP A 199 11.91 16.44 -9.11
C ASP A 199 11.86 17.90 -8.61
#